data_f873b89575cb885aa5410639847cb45b
#
_entry.id   f873b89575cb885aa5410639847cb45b
#
_cell.length_a   1.000
_cell.length_b   1.000
_cell.length_c   1.000
_cell.angle_alpha   90.00
_cell.angle_beta   90.00
_cell.angle_gamma   90.00
#
_symmetry.space_group_name_H-M   'P 1'
#
loop_
_entity.id
_entity.type
_entity.pdbx_description
1 polymer ?
#
loop_
_entity_poly.entity_id
_entity_poly.type
_entity_poly.pdbx_seq_one_letter_code
_entity_poly.pdbx_strand_id
1 'polypeptide(L)'
;AYLIAQNGDPRKEEIAFAQTYFAVQTRKQELIEARLEQIERLEARNRLTASEKELSGVIFERLRDHESFARIRSKGDAALFGGRTTLDMKKHLGVPEARPLADFLPTITIKAKDLANEMTAHNVKTRDLRTEPTITSEHVGSNRVVREALAKRGIRPEQLPPAEDVRKLERRLDSDTRKLPKQVPRLGEEKGENGGGDPP
;
A
#
# COMPACT_ATOMS: atom_id res chain seq x y z
N ALA A 1 22.81 9.10 27.81
CA ALA A 1 23.61 8.24 26.93
C ALA A 1 23.58 8.73 25.46
N TYR A 2 22.40 8.97 24.86
CA TYR A 2 22.27 9.38 23.45
C TYR A 2 23.00 10.71 23.12
N LEU A 3 22.79 11.75 23.95
CA LEU A 3 23.46 13.06 23.76
C LEU A 3 24.98 12.97 23.92
N ILE A 4 25.47 12.08 24.79
CA ILE A 4 26.91 11.86 24.97
C ILE A 4 27.49 11.15 23.75
N ALA A 5 26.77 10.16 23.19
CA ALA A 5 27.20 9.50 21.97
C ALA A 5 27.20 10.45 20.77
N GLN A 6 26.21 11.37 20.66
CA GLN A 6 26.08 12.29 19.55
C GLN A 6 27.16 13.38 19.53
N ASN A 7 27.56 13.90 20.72
CA ASN A 7 28.48 15.05 20.85
C ASN A 7 29.85 14.68 21.44
N GLY A 8 30.10 13.39 21.74
CA GLY A 8 31.34 12.94 22.31
C GLY A 8 32.47 12.79 21.29
N ASP A 9 33.73 12.81 21.78
CA ASP A 9 34.89 12.60 20.93
C ASP A 9 34.95 11.15 20.39
N PRO A 10 34.84 10.93 19.06
CA PRO A 10 34.80 9.58 18.48
C PRO A 10 36.14 8.83 18.61
N ARG A 11 37.23 9.48 19.06
CA ARG A 11 38.50 8.82 19.34
C ARG A 11 38.51 8.05 20.65
N LYS A 12 37.52 8.28 21.51
CA LYS A 12 37.32 7.48 22.72
C LYS A 12 36.50 6.21 22.35
N GLU A 13 37.04 5.04 22.72
CA GLU A 13 36.48 3.74 22.33
C GLU A 13 35.03 3.57 22.75
N GLU A 14 34.66 3.97 23.96
CA GLU A 14 33.31 3.88 24.49
C GLU A 14 32.33 4.78 23.69
N ILE A 15 32.79 5.96 23.23
CA ILE A 15 32.00 6.88 22.44
C ILE A 15 31.83 6.34 21.01
N ALA A 16 32.90 5.85 20.40
CA ALA A 16 32.85 5.21 19.09
C ALA A 16 31.92 4.00 19.09
N PHE A 17 31.98 3.15 20.11
CA PHE A 17 31.06 2.03 20.29
C PHE A 17 29.60 2.49 20.40
N ALA A 18 29.32 3.48 21.27
CA ALA A 18 27.98 4.01 21.46
C ALA A 18 27.43 4.63 20.15
N GLN A 19 28.24 5.40 19.42
CA GLN A 19 27.86 5.97 18.13
C GLN A 19 27.51 4.87 17.10
N THR A 20 28.37 3.85 16.99
CA THR A 20 28.12 2.69 16.12
C THR A 20 26.85 1.94 16.49
N TYR A 21 26.64 1.68 17.78
CA TYR A 21 25.42 1.02 18.27
C TYR A 21 24.16 1.80 17.89
N PHE A 22 24.12 3.13 18.15
CA PHE A 22 22.98 3.95 17.81
C PHE A 22 22.77 4.02 16.31
N ALA A 23 23.82 4.15 15.50
CA ALA A 23 23.72 4.15 14.04
C ALA A 23 23.11 2.84 13.52
N VAL A 24 23.55 1.69 14.04
CA VAL A 24 22.99 0.39 13.67
C VAL A 24 21.53 0.26 14.09
N GLN A 25 21.14 0.71 15.28
CA GLN A 25 19.75 0.64 15.75
C GLN A 25 18.85 1.56 14.93
N THR A 26 19.28 2.79 14.64
CA THR A 26 18.55 3.72 13.78
C THR A 26 18.33 3.10 12.40
N ARG A 27 19.39 2.53 11.80
CA ARG A 27 19.28 1.89 10.49
C ARG A 27 18.34 0.67 10.47
N LYS A 28 18.34 -0.13 11.54
CA LYS A 28 17.37 -1.23 11.68
C LYS A 28 15.93 -0.71 11.73
N GLN A 29 15.70 0.36 12.51
CA GLN A 29 14.37 0.96 12.64
C GLN A 29 13.88 1.51 11.31
N GLU A 30 14.71 2.26 10.58
CA GLU A 30 14.39 2.76 9.24
C GLU A 30 14.02 1.64 8.26
N LEU A 31 14.74 0.51 8.30
CA LEU A 31 14.45 -0.64 7.43
C LEU A 31 13.13 -1.31 7.81
N ILE A 32 12.80 -1.39 9.09
CA ILE A 32 11.53 -1.94 9.58
C ILE A 32 10.38 -1.04 9.12
N GLU A 33 10.48 0.27 9.34
CA GLU A 33 9.48 1.24 8.95
C GLU A 33 9.23 1.23 7.44
N ALA A 34 10.30 1.27 6.63
CA ALA A 34 10.20 1.17 5.18
C ALA A 34 9.52 -0.13 4.73
N ARG A 35 9.77 -1.25 5.41
CA ARG A 35 9.12 -2.52 5.11
C ARG A 35 7.64 -2.52 5.48
N LEU A 36 7.27 -1.94 6.61
CA LEU A 36 5.87 -1.79 7.03
C LEU A 36 5.08 -0.94 6.03
N GLU A 37 5.63 0.18 5.58
CA GLU A 37 5.03 1.02 4.54
C GLU A 37 4.80 0.25 3.22
N GLN A 38 5.77 -0.59 2.84
CA GLN A 38 5.67 -1.42 1.64
C GLN A 38 4.56 -2.46 1.75
N ILE A 39 4.45 -3.12 2.91
CA ILE A 39 3.38 -4.10 3.20
C ILE A 39 2.03 -3.40 3.20
N GLU A 40 1.90 -2.26 3.88
CA GLU A 40 0.68 -1.46 3.93
C GLU A 40 0.19 -1.07 2.51
N ARG A 41 1.13 -0.68 1.64
CA ARG A 41 0.79 -0.34 0.26
C ARG A 41 0.29 -1.55 -0.53
N LEU A 42 0.89 -2.72 -0.36
CA LEU A 42 0.44 -3.96 -0.99
C LEU A 42 -0.96 -4.36 -0.52
N GLU A 43 -1.21 -4.29 0.79
CA GLU A 43 -2.53 -4.54 1.36
C GLU A 43 -3.58 -3.56 0.84
N ALA A 44 -3.25 -2.26 0.81
CA ALA A 44 -4.16 -1.24 0.25
C ALA A 44 -4.50 -1.54 -1.22
N ARG A 45 -3.51 -1.99 -2.01
CA ARG A 45 -3.75 -2.37 -3.42
C ARG A 45 -4.66 -3.60 -3.56
N ASN A 46 -4.51 -4.57 -2.67
CA ASN A 46 -5.36 -5.75 -2.63
C ASN A 46 -6.81 -5.39 -2.26
N ARG A 47 -7.00 -4.51 -1.26
CA ARG A 47 -8.32 -3.99 -0.89
C ARG A 47 -8.98 -3.24 -2.04
N LEU A 48 -8.25 -2.34 -2.70
CA LEU A 48 -8.76 -1.65 -3.89
C LEU A 48 -9.19 -2.63 -4.98
N THR A 49 -8.43 -3.72 -5.19
CA THR A 49 -8.84 -4.74 -6.17
C THR A 49 -10.17 -5.40 -5.78
N ALA A 50 -10.36 -5.66 -4.50
CA ALA A 50 -11.60 -6.25 -3.98
C ALA A 50 -12.78 -5.28 -4.14
N SER A 51 -12.63 -4.01 -3.76
CA SER A 51 -13.69 -3.00 -3.90
C SER A 51 -14.00 -2.66 -5.37
N GLU A 52 -13.00 -2.64 -6.26
CA GLU A 52 -13.24 -2.52 -7.71
C GLU A 52 -14.06 -3.69 -8.25
N LYS A 53 -13.77 -4.91 -7.80
CA LYS A 53 -14.53 -6.12 -8.18
C LYS A 53 -15.96 -6.07 -7.64
N GLU A 54 -16.15 -5.67 -6.38
CA GLU A 54 -17.48 -5.52 -5.80
C GLU A 54 -18.29 -4.48 -6.55
N LEU A 55 -17.75 -3.27 -6.76
CA LEU A 55 -18.42 -2.21 -7.50
C LEU A 55 -18.76 -2.65 -8.92
N SER A 56 -17.85 -3.35 -9.60
CA SER A 56 -18.11 -3.91 -10.94
C SER A 56 -19.28 -4.90 -10.92
N GLY A 57 -19.35 -5.76 -9.90
CA GLY A 57 -20.47 -6.69 -9.72
C GLY A 57 -21.80 -5.97 -9.51
N VAL A 58 -21.83 -4.98 -8.63
CA VAL A 58 -23.03 -4.15 -8.37
C VAL A 58 -23.49 -3.42 -9.64
N ILE A 59 -22.57 -2.83 -10.38
CA ILE A 59 -22.89 -2.14 -11.64
C ILE A 59 -23.46 -3.13 -12.66
N PHE A 60 -22.84 -4.30 -12.83
CA PHE A 60 -23.29 -5.33 -13.74
C PHE A 60 -24.69 -5.87 -13.38
N GLU A 61 -24.98 -6.08 -12.09
CA GLU A 61 -26.33 -6.49 -11.65
C GLU A 61 -27.40 -5.48 -12.06
N ARG A 62 -27.08 -4.19 -12.04
CA ARG A 62 -28.02 -3.09 -12.34
C ARG A 62 -28.19 -2.83 -13.84
N LEU A 63 -27.08 -2.85 -14.58
CA LEU A 63 -27.04 -2.39 -15.97
C LEU A 63 -26.97 -3.51 -17.00
N ARG A 64 -26.54 -4.72 -16.60
CA ARG A 64 -26.32 -5.87 -17.50
C ARG A 64 -25.38 -5.55 -18.69
N ASP A 65 -24.45 -4.60 -18.47
CA ASP A 65 -23.48 -4.17 -19.47
C ASP A 65 -22.06 -4.25 -18.87
N HIS A 66 -21.18 -4.99 -19.55
CA HIS A 66 -19.79 -5.21 -19.10
C HIS A 66 -18.90 -3.98 -19.30
N GLU A 67 -19.24 -3.05 -20.20
CA GLU A 67 -18.44 -1.87 -20.48
C GLU A 67 -18.76 -0.70 -19.55
N SER A 68 -19.94 -0.68 -18.94
CA SER A 68 -20.40 0.40 -18.06
C SER A 68 -19.42 0.66 -16.92
N PHE A 69 -18.83 -0.38 -16.31
CA PHE A 69 -17.86 -0.20 -15.23
C PHE A 69 -16.65 0.62 -15.68
N ALA A 70 -16.09 0.33 -16.84
CA ALA A 70 -14.92 1.06 -17.36
C ALA A 70 -15.24 2.55 -17.60
N ARG A 71 -16.43 2.84 -18.15
CA ARG A 71 -16.89 4.22 -18.39
C ARG A 71 -17.11 4.97 -17.08
N ILE A 72 -17.81 4.36 -16.12
CA ILE A 72 -18.10 4.93 -14.81
C ILE A 72 -16.80 5.20 -14.04
N ARG A 73 -15.88 4.21 -14.01
CA ARG A 73 -14.58 4.33 -13.35
C ARG A 73 -13.75 5.48 -13.92
N SER A 74 -13.70 5.61 -15.26
CA SER A 74 -12.94 6.69 -15.92
C SER A 74 -13.43 8.08 -15.51
N LYS A 75 -14.76 8.25 -15.37
CA LYS A 75 -15.35 9.52 -14.91
C LYS A 75 -15.08 9.77 -13.42
N GLY A 76 -15.12 8.73 -12.60
CA GLY A 76 -14.73 8.82 -11.17
C GLY A 76 -13.25 9.17 -11.03
N ASP A 77 -12.37 8.53 -11.77
CA ASP A 77 -10.94 8.87 -11.79
C ASP A 77 -10.73 10.34 -12.17
N ALA A 78 -11.42 10.85 -13.18
CA ALA A 78 -11.34 12.26 -13.55
C ALA A 78 -11.77 13.18 -12.39
N ALA A 79 -12.78 12.81 -11.62
CA ALA A 79 -13.22 13.59 -10.46
C ALA A 79 -12.17 13.56 -9.33
N LEU A 80 -11.53 12.42 -9.08
CA LEU A 80 -10.49 12.28 -8.06
C LEU A 80 -9.19 13.01 -8.45
N PHE A 81 -8.81 12.95 -9.74
CA PHE A 81 -7.54 13.50 -10.25
C PHE A 81 -7.67 14.89 -10.89
N GLY A 82 -8.68 15.68 -10.46
CA GLY A 82 -8.81 17.07 -10.88
C GLY A 82 -9.03 17.29 -12.36
N GLY A 83 -9.82 16.42 -12.99
CA GLY A 83 -10.17 16.45 -14.40
C GLY A 83 -9.31 15.54 -15.29
N ARG A 84 -8.26 14.93 -14.75
CA ARG A 84 -7.41 13.99 -15.52
C ARG A 84 -8.03 12.61 -15.53
N THR A 85 -8.24 12.07 -16.73
CA THR A 85 -8.70 10.68 -16.89
C THR A 85 -7.64 9.67 -16.46
N THR A 86 -8.02 8.39 -16.33
CA THR A 86 -7.07 7.30 -16.08
C THR A 86 -5.92 7.30 -17.09
N LEU A 87 -6.22 7.56 -18.37
CA LEU A 87 -5.22 7.59 -19.44
C LEU A 87 -4.26 8.77 -19.28
N ASP A 88 -4.81 9.97 -18.98
CA ASP A 88 -4.00 11.17 -18.76
C ASP A 88 -3.06 10.99 -17.55
N MET A 89 -3.54 10.36 -16.49
CA MET A 89 -2.72 10.04 -15.32
C MET A 89 -1.64 9.02 -15.64
N LYS A 90 -1.92 7.98 -16.45
CA LYS A 90 -0.88 7.05 -16.90
C LYS A 90 0.22 7.77 -17.68
N LYS A 91 -0.13 8.63 -18.61
CA LYS A 91 0.83 9.44 -19.35
C LYS A 91 1.64 10.36 -18.43
N HIS A 92 0.96 11.05 -17.53
CA HIS A 92 1.60 11.96 -16.57
C HIS A 92 2.62 11.28 -15.65
N LEU A 93 2.30 10.07 -15.18
CA LEU A 93 3.16 9.30 -14.26
C LEU A 93 4.14 8.36 -14.98
N GLY A 94 4.15 8.32 -16.31
CA GLY A 94 5.00 7.42 -17.08
C GLY A 94 4.64 5.93 -16.91
N VAL A 95 3.37 5.63 -16.64
CA VAL A 95 2.88 4.26 -16.46
C VAL A 95 2.65 3.60 -17.81
N PRO A 96 3.18 2.37 -18.06
CA PRO A 96 2.93 1.63 -19.28
C PRO A 96 1.42 1.41 -19.51
N GLU A 97 0.98 1.53 -20.76
CA GLU A 97 -0.44 1.50 -21.10
C GLU A 97 -1.14 0.18 -20.70
N ALA A 98 -0.44 -0.95 -20.83
CA ALA A 98 -0.92 -2.27 -20.43
C ALA A 98 -0.97 -2.51 -18.90
N ARG A 99 -0.44 -1.57 -18.09
CA ARG A 99 -0.39 -1.73 -16.64
C ARG A 99 -1.52 -0.97 -15.95
N PRO A 100 -2.12 -1.49 -14.88
CA PRO A 100 -3.08 -0.74 -14.06
C PRO A 100 -2.44 0.50 -13.46
N LEU A 101 -3.12 1.66 -13.54
CA LEU A 101 -2.67 2.90 -12.89
C LEU A 101 -2.44 2.71 -11.40
N ALA A 102 -3.33 1.97 -10.74
CA ALA A 102 -3.29 1.74 -9.30
C ALA A 102 -1.99 1.08 -8.80
N ASP A 103 -1.30 0.33 -9.67
CA ASP A 103 -0.02 -0.32 -9.32
C ASP A 103 1.12 0.70 -9.09
N PHE A 104 0.94 1.94 -9.52
CA PHE A 104 1.93 3.03 -9.44
C PHE A 104 1.48 4.20 -8.56
N LEU A 105 0.30 4.10 -7.95
CA LEU A 105 -0.20 5.16 -7.06
C LEU A 105 0.38 5.03 -5.65
N PRO A 106 0.61 6.16 -4.96
CA PRO A 106 0.91 6.16 -3.53
C PRO A 106 -0.23 5.57 -2.70
N THR A 107 0.10 5.03 -1.53
CA THR A 107 -0.84 4.37 -0.60
C THR A 107 -2.07 5.23 -0.32
N ILE A 108 -1.89 6.52 -0.06
CA ILE A 108 -3.00 7.44 0.23
C ILE A 108 -4.00 7.54 -0.94
N THR A 109 -3.51 7.56 -2.19
CA THR A 109 -4.36 7.62 -3.38
C THR A 109 -5.08 6.30 -3.63
N ILE A 110 -4.40 5.17 -3.36
CA ILE A 110 -5.01 3.83 -3.43
C ILE A 110 -6.18 3.76 -2.43
N LYS A 111 -5.97 4.15 -1.17
CA LYS A 111 -7.01 4.17 -0.12
C LYS A 111 -8.15 5.14 -0.46
N ALA A 112 -7.85 6.27 -1.08
CA ALA A 112 -8.86 7.22 -1.54
C ALA A 112 -9.78 6.62 -2.60
N LYS A 113 -9.23 5.90 -3.59
CA LYS A 113 -10.02 5.18 -4.60
C LYS A 113 -10.85 4.07 -4.00
N ASP A 114 -10.27 3.32 -3.07
CA ASP A 114 -10.94 2.24 -2.34
C ASP A 114 -12.18 2.75 -1.60
N LEU A 115 -12.03 3.80 -0.80
CA LEU A 115 -13.13 4.46 -0.10
C LEU A 115 -14.23 4.95 -1.06
N ALA A 116 -13.85 5.60 -2.19
CA ALA A 116 -14.80 6.08 -3.16
C ALA A 116 -15.60 4.95 -3.82
N ASN A 117 -14.97 3.80 -4.07
CA ASN A 117 -15.64 2.60 -4.58
C ASN A 117 -16.63 2.04 -3.58
N GLU A 118 -16.22 1.89 -2.31
CA GLU A 118 -17.09 1.39 -1.24
C GLU A 118 -18.29 2.31 -1.02
N MET A 119 -18.08 3.65 -0.95
CA MET A 119 -19.16 4.63 -0.87
C MET A 119 -20.15 4.48 -2.02
N THR A 120 -19.63 4.34 -3.24
CA THR A 120 -20.48 4.19 -4.44
C THR A 120 -21.26 2.89 -4.38
N ALA A 121 -20.62 1.76 -4.09
CA ALA A 121 -21.28 0.46 -4.02
C ALA A 121 -22.39 0.45 -2.94
N HIS A 122 -22.11 1.03 -1.77
CA HIS A 122 -23.08 1.19 -0.70
C HIS A 122 -24.29 2.01 -1.16
N ASN A 123 -24.06 3.19 -1.74
CA ASN A 123 -25.13 4.10 -2.13
C ASN A 123 -25.96 3.56 -3.32
N VAL A 124 -25.34 2.87 -4.28
CA VAL A 124 -26.04 2.20 -5.36
C VAL A 124 -27.03 1.15 -4.83
N LYS A 125 -26.60 0.37 -3.84
CA LYS A 125 -27.45 -0.63 -3.19
C LYS A 125 -28.56 0.02 -2.35
N THR A 126 -28.22 0.97 -1.49
CA THR A 126 -29.13 1.56 -0.50
C THR A 126 -30.19 2.44 -1.17
N ARG A 127 -29.83 3.18 -2.22
CA ARG A 127 -30.75 4.07 -2.93
C ARG A 127 -31.38 3.44 -4.17
N ASP A 128 -31.11 2.15 -4.41
CA ASP A 128 -31.60 1.36 -5.53
C ASP A 128 -31.35 2.04 -6.90
N LEU A 129 -30.13 2.56 -7.12
CA LEU A 129 -29.79 3.20 -8.38
C LEU A 129 -29.71 2.17 -9.51
N ARG A 130 -30.42 2.42 -10.63
CA ARG A 130 -30.62 1.42 -11.70
C ARG A 130 -30.22 1.89 -13.09
N THR A 131 -29.72 3.11 -13.24
CA THR A 131 -29.34 3.65 -14.56
C THR A 131 -27.88 4.08 -14.57
N GLU A 132 -27.22 3.98 -15.73
CA GLU A 132 -25.82 4.39 -15.87
C GLU A 132 -25.60 5.88 -15.48
N PRO A 133 -26.47 6.84 -15.89
CA PRO A 133 -26.28 8.23 -15.47
C PRO A 133 -26.33 8.43 -13.95
N THR A 134 -27.26 7.78 -13.25
CA THR A 134 -27.40 7.92 -11.79
C THR A 134 -26.22 7.29 -11.05
N ILE A 135 -25.78 6.11 -11.47
CA ILE A 135 -24.61 5.42 -10.89
C ILE A 135 -23.33 6.22 -11.18
N THR A 136 -23.20 6.76 -12.39
CA THR A 136 -22.06 7.64 -12.75
C THR A 136 -22.03 8.88 -11.86
N SER A 137 -23.17 9.54 -11.69
CA SER A 137 -23.28 10.75 -10.84
C SER A 137 -22.87 10.44 -9.40
N GLU A 138 -23.32 9.29 -8.87
CA GLU A 138 -22.95 8.83 -7.53
C GLU A 138 -21.45 8.57 -7.42
N HIS A 139 -20.86 7.86 -8.37
CA HIS A 139 -19.43 7.55 -8.36
C HIS A 139 -18.56 8.81 -8.51
N VAL A 140 -18.94 9.74 -9.36
CA VAL A 140 -18.29 11.05 -9.49
C VAL A 140 -18.41 11.86 -8.19
N GLY A 141 -19.59 11.84 -7.58
CA GLY A 141 -19.84 12.50 -6.28
C GLY A 141 -18.97 11.95 -5.17
N SER A 142 -18.90 10.61 -5.03
CA SER A 142 -18.05 9.94 -4.04
C SER A 142 -16.57 10.31 -4.21
N ASN A 143 -16.07 10.26 -5.46
CA ASN A 143 -14.68 10.64 -5.75
C ASN A 143 -14.42 12.14 -5.50
N ARG A 144 -15.37 13.01 -5.77
CA ARG A 144 -15.25 14.46 -5.48
C ARG A 144 -15.17 14.73 -3.99
N VAL A 145 -16.02 14.12 -3.18
CA VAL A 145 -16.01 14.26 -1.71
C VAL A 145 -14.68 13.82 -1.13
N VAL A 146 -14.17 12.66 -1.57
CA VAL A 146 -12.85 12.16 -1.14
C VAL A 146 -11.74 13.14 -1.55
N ARG A 147 -11.76 13.62 -2.81
CA ARG A 147 -10.81 14.64 -3.27
C ARG A 147 -10.84 15.91 -2.44
N GLU A 148 -12.03 16.44 -2.15
CA GLU A 148 -12.19 17.65 -1.33
C GLU A 148 -11.62 17.46 0.07
N ALA A 149 -11.86 16.30 0.69
CA ALA A 149 -11.28 15.97 2.00
C ALA A 149 -9.74 15.96 1.96
N LEU A 150 -9.14 15.38 0.94
CA LEU A 150 -7.68 15.38 0.73
C LEU A 150 -7.16 16.82 0.47
N ALA A 151 -7.84 17.58 -0.39
CA ALA A 151 -7.45 18.94 -0.75
C ALA A 151 -7.45 19.90 0.45
N LYS A 152 -8.40 19.76 1.39
CA LYS A 152 -8.42 20.51 2.66
C LYS A 152 -7.18 20.25 3.52
N ARG A 153 -6.47 19.16 3.30
CA ARG A 153 -5.20 18.80 3.95
C ARG A 153 -3.96 19.05 3.06
N GLY A 154 -4.15 19.78 1.95
CA GLY A 154 -3.06 20.09 1.01
C GLY A 154 -2.65 18.93 0.10
N ILE A 155 -3.39 17.80 0.10
CA ILE A 155 -3.07 16.62 -0.68
C ILE A 155 -3.85 16.69 -2.00
N ARG A 156 -3.12 16.69 -3.12
CA ARG A 156 -3.68 16.65 -4.47
C ARG A 156 -3.22 15.37 -5.16
N PRO A 157 -4.10 14.35 -5.33
CA PRO A 157 -3.73 13.04 -5.85
C PRO A 157 -2.98 13.08 -7.18
N GLU A 158 -3.34 14.02 -8.05
CA GLU A 158 -2.73 14.20 -9.37
C GLU A 158 -1.33 14.85 -9.36
N GLN A 159 -0.90 15.37 -8.22
CA GLN A 159 0.42 16.00 -8.02
C GLN A 159 1.40 15.10 -7.27
N LEU A 160 0.91 14.00 -6.71
CA LEU A 160 1.78 13.07 -5.99
C LEU A 160 2.68 12.31 -6.98
N PRO A 161 3.95 12.08 -6.61
CA PRO A 161 4.87 11.33 -7.45
C PRO A 161 4.41 9.87 -7.60
N PRO A 162 4.77 9.20 -8.71
CA PRO A 162 4.52 7.77 -8.85
C PRO A 162 5.29 6.99 -7.79
N ALA A 163 4.66 5.95 -7.29
CA ALA A 163 5.30 4.97 -6.42
C ALA A 163 5.87 3.81 -7.25
N GLU A 164 6.71 2.98 -6.63
CA GLU A 164 7.25 1.78 -7.28
C GLU A 164 6.12 0.85 -7.75
N ASP A 165 6.33 0.16 -8.87
CA ASP A 165 5.39 -0.86 -9.36
C ASP A 165 5.12 -1.93 -8.29
N VAL A 166 3.84 -2.08 -7.90
CA VAL A 166 3.39 -3.05 -6.87
C VAL A 166 3.85 -4.47 -7.19
N ARG A 167 3.88 -4.90 -8.44
CA ARG A 167 4.38 -6.26 -8.79
C ARG A 167 5.89 -6.41 -8.57
N LYS A 168 6.68 -5.34 -8.71
CA LYS A 168 8.10 -5.38 -8.36
C LYS A 168 8.28 -5.46 -6.85
N LEU A 169 7.49 -4.66 -6.15
CA LEU A 169 7.45 -4.64 -4.68
C LEU A 169 7.10 -6.02 -4.13
N GLU A 170 6.03 -6.64 -4.60
CA GLU A 170 5.56 -7.97 -4.19
C GLU A 170 6.66 -9.02 -4.39
N ARG A 171 7.23 -9.09 -5.60
CA ARG A 171 8.32 -10.04 -5.88
C ARG A 171 9.55 -9.84 -4.99
N ARG A 172 9.88 -8.58 -4.66
CA ARG A 172 10.99 -8.28 -3.75
C ARG A 172 10.68 -8.76 -2.34
N LEU A 173 9.49 -8.46 -1.80
CA LEU A 173 9.06 -8.90 -0.47
C LEU A 173 9.04 -10.43 -0.37
N ASP A 174 8.54 -11.12 -1.38
CA ASP A 174 8.53 -12.59 -1.44
C ASP A 174 9.95 -13.17 -1.47
N SER A 175 10.83 -12.58 -2.30
CA SER A 175 12.24 -13.00 -2.38
C SER A 175 12.94 -12.83 -1.03
N ASP A 176 12.73 -11.69 -0.37
CA ASP A 176 13.34 -11.40 0.93
C ASP A 176 12.80 -12.32 2.02
N THR A 177 11.50 -12.62 1.99
CA THR A 177 10.87 -13.56 2.92
C THR A 177 11.44 -14.98 2.75
N ARG A 178 11.71 -15.41 1.52
CA ARG A 178 12.33 -16.72 1.25
C ARG A 178 13.80 -16.78 1.66
N LYS A 179 14.51 -15.64 1.67
CA LYS A 179 15.91 -15.52 2.10
C LYS A 179 16.05 -15.36 3.61
N LEU A 180 14.97 -15.00 4.34
CA LEU A 180 14.97 -15.02 5.79
C LEU A 180 15.34 -16.46 6.21
N PRO A 181 16.43 -16.65 6.96
CA PRO A 181 17.02 -17.97 7.09
C PRO A 181 16.05 -18.96 7.73
N LYS A 182 16.09 -20.20 7.25
CA LYS A 182 15.74 -21.41 8.00
C LYS A 182 16.62 -21.55 9.28
N GLN A 183 17.26 -20.51 9.71
CA GLN A 183 18.19 -20.35 10.80
C GLN A 183 17.54 -19.64 12.00
N VAL A 184 16.41 -20.17 12.44
CA VAL A 184 16.18 -20.14 13.89
C VAL A 184 16.75 -21.46 14.38
N PRO A 185 17.88 -21.48 15.13
CA PRO A 185 18.28 -22.67 15.87
C PRO A 185 17.06 -23.02 16.75
N ARG A 186 16.59 -24.26 16.66
CA ARG A 186 15.59 -24.75 17.61
C ARG A 186 16.24 -24.63 18.98
N LEU A 187 15.85 -23.62 19.75
CA LEU A 187 16.11 -23.56 21.18
C LEU A 187 15.43 -24.78 21.80
N GLY A 188 16.21 -25.81 22.13
CA GLY A 188 15.68 -26.96 22.87
C GLY A 188 16.11 -28.36 22.43
N GLU A 189 17.28 -28.54 21.79
CA GLU A 189 17.92 -29.85 21.79
C GLU A 189 19.15 -29.83 22.73
N GLU A 190 18.88 -29.85 24.05
CA GLU A 190 19.89 -30.31 25.02
C GLU A 190 20.20 -31.76 24.66
N LYS A 191 21.44 -31.99 24.21
CA LYS A 191 22.01 -33.33 24.10
C LYS A 191 22.08 -33.88 25.55
N GLY A 192 21.19 -34.79 25.88
CA GLY A 192 21.33 -35.62 27.04
C GLY A 192 22.66 -36.35 26.98
N GLU A 193 23.62 -35.95 27.82
CA GLU A 193 24.82 -36.72 28.12
C GLU A 193 24.38 -38.00 28.84
N ASN A 194 24.40 -39.09 28.11
CA ASN A 194 24.38 -40.44 28.69
C ASN A 194 25.70 -40.68 29.44
N GLY A 195 25.69 -40.39 30.74
CA GLY A 195 26.68 -40.86 31.68
C GLY A 195 26.44 -42.34 31.98
N GLY A 196 27.01 -43.21 31.19
CA GLY A 196 27.16 -44.62 31.53
C GLY A 196 28.39 -44.79 32.44
N GLY A 197 28.14 -44.90 33.71
CA GLY A 197 29.13 -45.36 34.70
C GLY A 197 28.75 -46.75 35.16
N ASP A 198 29.50 -47.76 34.75
CA ASP A 198 29.51 -49.07 35.39
C ASP A 198 30.37 -49.02 36.64
N PRO A 199 29.95 -49.59 37.75
CA PRO A 199 30.78 -49.84 38.92
C PRO A 199 31.37 -51.27 38.91
N PRO A 200 32.44 -51.50 39.66
CA PRO A 200 33.19 -52.73 39.69
C PRO A 200 32.44 -53.85 40.46
#